data_faa5b700e07924d3610ef0a89512cd0b
#
_entry.id   faa5b700e07924d3610ef0a89512cd0b
#
_cell.length_a   1.000
_cell.length_b   1.000
_cell.length_c   1.000
_cell.angle_alpha   90.00
_cell.angle_beta   90.00
_cell.angle_gamma   90.00
#
_symmetry.space_group_name_H-M   'P 1'
#
loop_
_entity.id
_entity.type
_entity.pdbx_description
1 polymer ?
#
loop_
_entity_poly.entity_id
_entity_poly.type
_entity_poly.pdbx_seq_one_letter_code
_entity_poly.pdbx_strand_id
1 'polypeptide(L)'
;RQMCIRDRSETEDVDWVNNWKQYFHQFYVDDILIIPSWEDVKPEDSDKLVIHIDPGTAFGTGMHETTQLCIRQLRKYVTPKTQILDVGCGSGILGMLALKFGASYSVGTDLDPCAINATNENMEVNGIGREQYEVMIGNIIDDKAVQEKAGYARYDIVVANILADVLVGLTPVIVNQMKSGGIYITSGIIDDKEQTVIRAVEEAGLEVLEVTYQGEWVSVTARKN
;
A
#
# COMPACT_ATOMS: atom_id res chain seq x y z
N ARG A 1 -26.50 55.51 -1.75
CA ARG A 1 -26.46 55.11 -0.34
C ARG A 1 -25.85 53.72 -0.28
N GLN A 2 -24.59 53.69 0.14
CA GLN A 2 -23.81 52.51 0.47
C GLN A 2 -24.42 51.84 1.72
N MET A 3 -24.58 50.54 1.68
CA MET A 3 -24.64 49.71 2.86
C MET A 3 -23.57 48.64 2.77
N CYS A 4 -22.43 48.91 3.44
CA CYS A 4 -21.45 47.92 3.77
C CYS A 4 -21.97 47.04 4.89
N ILE A 5 -22.27 45.79 4.62
CA ILE A 5 -22.40 44.78 5.66
C ILE A 5 -21.04 44.09 5.72
N ARG A 6 -20.26 44.47 6.73
CA ARG A 6 -19.11 43.68 7.20
C ARG A 6 -19.66 42.66 8.19
N ASP A 7 -19.93 41.47 7.73
CA ASP A 7 -19.99 40.31 8.60
C ASP A 7 -18.63 39.60 8.50
N ARG A 8 -17.74 39.96 9.40
CA ARG A 8 -16.59 39.13 9.77
C ARG A 8 -17.07 38.17 10.81
N SER A 9 -17.56 37.01 10.42
CA SER A 9 -17.51 35.85 11.28
C SER A 9 -16.03 35.47 11.43
N GLU A 10 -15.48 35.67 12.63
CA GLU A 10 -14.29 34.98 13.06
C GLU A 10 -14.67 33.50 13.08
N THR A 11 -14.35 32.78 12.01
CA THR A 11 -14.20 31.35 12.09
C THR A 11 -13.00 31.13 12.98
N GLU A 12 -13.21 30.59 14.18
CA GLU A 12 -12.15 29.98 14.96
C GLU A 12 -11.35 29.11 13.98
N ASP A 13 -10.04 29.27 13.98
CA ASP A 13 -9.10 28.38 13.27
C ASP A 13 -9.25 27.00 13.94
N VAL A 14 -10.26 26.26 13.53
CA VAL A 14 -10.37 24.85 13.87
C VAL A 14 -9.23 24.20 13.11
N ASP A 15 -8.25 23.70 13.85
CA ASP A 15 -7.08 23.00 13.32
C ASP A 15 -7.55 21.69 12.65
N TRP A 16 -8.08 21.84 11.44
CA TRP A 16 -8.57 20.72 10.62
C TRP A 16 -7.45 19.72 10.33
N VAL A 17 -6.19 20.18 10.36
CA VAL A 17 -5.00 19.37 10.07
C VAL A 17 -4.78 18.32 11.15
N ASN A 18 -5.16 18.58 12.41
CA ASN A 18 -4.96 17.65 13.53
C ASN A 18 -6.24 17.01 14.03
N ASN A 19 -7.41 17.47 13.56
CA ASN A 19 -8.68 17.01 14.12
C ASN A 19 -8.99 15.52 13.81
N TRP A 20 -8.42 14.96 12.73
CA TRP A 20 -8.59 13.56 12.38
C TRP A 20 -7.80 12.61 13.30
N LYS A 21 -6.73 13.09 13.97
CA LYS A 21 -5.92 12.27 14.90
C LYS A 21 -6.75 11.69 16.04
N GLN A 22 -7.77 12.40 16.48
CA GLN A 22 -8.68 11.94 17.55
C GLN A 22 -9.61 10.79 17.13
N TYR A 23 -9.72 10.50 15.84
CA TYR A 23 -10.57 9.43 15.31
C TYR A 23 -9.79 8.21 14.84
N PHE A 24 -8.45 8.29 14.75
CA PHE A 24 -7.62 7.18 14.37
C PHE A 24 -6.94 6.59 15.60
N HIS A 25 -7.30 5.38 15.94
CA HIS A 25 -6.77 4.63 17.09
C HIS A 25 -6.13 3.34 16.61
N GLN A 26 -5.33 2.73 17.49
CA GLN A 26 -4.73 1.42 17.24
C GLN A 26 -5.79 0.37 16.94
N PHE A 27 -5.48 -0.56 16.06
CA PHE A 27 -6.31 -1.71 15.72
C PHE A 27 -5.44 -2.89 15.30
N TYR A 28 -6.09 -4.05 15.13
CA TYR A 28 -5.38 -5.27 14.76
C TYR A 28 -5.80 -5.78 13.39
N VAL A 29 -4.82 -6.29 12.65
CA VAL A 29 -5.02 -7.17 11.51
C VAL A 29 -4.39 -8.51 11.89
N ASP A 30 -5.23 -9.46 12.26
CA ASP A 30 -4.85 -10.74 12.87
C ASP A 30 -3.99 -10.52 14.14
N ASP A 31 -2.70 -10.87 14.16
CA ASP A 31 -1.76 -10.65 15.26
C ASP A 31 -0.84 -9.42 15.05
N ILE A 32 -1.12 -8.59 14.06
CA ILE A 32 -0.37 -7.38 13.77
C ILE A 32 -1.06 -6.20 14.43
N LEU A 33 -0.35 -5.46 15.26
CA LEU A 33 -0.81 -4.20 15.81
C LEU A 33 -0.44 -3.05 14.86
N ILE A 34 -1.44 -2.36 14.35
CA ILE A 34 -1.29 -1.11 13.60
C ILE A 34 -1.67 0.03 14.53
N ILE A 35 -0.72 0.93 14.76
CA ILE A 35 -0.83 1.96 15.80
C ILE A 35 -0.27 3.28 15.27
N PRO A 36 -0.93 4.44 15.54
CA PRO A 36 -0.35 5.73 15.20
C PRO A 36 0.87 6.06 16.09
N SER A 37 1.78 6.92 15.61
CA SER A 37 3.01 7.24 16.32
C SER A 37 2.80 7.98 17.65
N TRP A 38 1.63 8.59 17.86
CA TRP A 38 1.28 9.31 19.10
C TRP A 38 0.61 8.43 20.16
N GLU A 39 0.40 7.15 19.90
CA GLU A 39 -0.11 6.19 20.88
C GLU A 39 1.01 5.25 21.33
N ASP A 40 1.03 4.89 22.61
CA ASP A 40 1.99 3.94 23.17
C ASP A 40 1.50 2.49 23.01
N VAL A 41 2.42 1.60 22.67
CA VAL A 41 2.16 0.16 22.65
C VAL A 41 1.92 -0.32 24.07
N LYS A 42 0.78 -0.95 24.32
CA LYS A 42 0.44 -1.47 25.64
C LYS A 42 1.32 -2.66 26.02
N PRO A 43 1.59 -2.89 27.33
CA PRO A 43 2.40 -4.03 27.77
C PRO A 43 1.87 -5.39 27.29
N GLU A 44 0.56 -5.55 27.14
CA GLU A 44 -0.10 -6.76 26.64
C GLU A 44 0.17 -7.05 25.15
N ASP A 45 0.67 -6.06 24.41
CA ASP A 45 0.98 -6.16 22.98
C ASP A 45 2.49 -6.21 22.70
N SER A 46 3.30 -6.35 23.73
CA SER A 46 4.77 -6.30 23.64
C SER A 46 5.36 -7.45 22.79
N ASP A 47 4.64 -8.54 22.61
CA ASP A 47 5.03 -9.72 21.81
C ASP A 47 4.47 -9.70 20.37
N LYS A 48 3.66 -8.69 20.05
CA LYS A 48 3.04 -8.57 18.71
C LYS A 48 3.98 -7.94 17.70
N LEU A 49 3.74 -8.23 16.43
CA LEU A 49 4.34 -7.46 15.35
C LEU A 49 3.66 -6.08 15.30
N VAL A 50 4.43 -5.04 15.56
CA VAL A 50 3.93 -3.65 15.61
C VAL A 50 4.39 -2.89 14.38
N ILE A 51 3.47 -2.13 13.79
CA ILE A 51 3.76 -1.13 12.76
C ILE A 51 3.10 0.20 13.14
N HIS A 52 3.89 1.27 13.10
CA HIS A 52 3.39 2.62 13.27
C HIS A 52 2.97 3.18 11.92
N ILE A 53 1.72 3.64 11.82
CA ILE A 53 1.19 4.30 10.61
C ILE A 53 0.51 5.58 11.04
N ASP A 54 1.04 6.69 10.58
CA ASP A 54 0.38 7.97 10.72
C ASP A 54 -0.48 8.21 9.47
N PRO A 55 -1.81 8.21 9.62
CA PRO A 55 -2.69 8.54 8.53
C PRO A 55 -2.51 10.03 8.23
N GLY A 56 -1.76 10.32 7.18
CA GLY A 56 -1.60 11.65 6.63
C GLY A 56 -2.66 11.94 5.57
N THR A 57 -2.27 12.68 4.55
CA THR A 57 -3.10 12.93 3.35
C THR A 57 -3.10 11.76 2.36
N ALA A 58 -2.23 10.75 2.57
CA ALA A 58 -2.11 9.58 1.70
C ALA A 58 -3.06 8.45 2.12
N PHE A 59 -3.52 7.67 1.14
CA PHE A 59 -4.32 6.45 1.38
C PHE A 59 -3.47 5.34 2.02
N GLY A 60 -4.12 4.43 2.77
CA GLY A 60 -3.47 3.21 3.27
C GLY A 60 -3.16 3.23 4.76
N THR A 61 -4.17 3.49 5.61
CA THR A 61 -4.03 3.35 7.08
C THR A 61 -3.97 1.90 7.57
N GLY A 62 -4.30 0.95 6.69
CA GLY A 62 -4.44 -0.48 7.05
C GLY A 62 -5.85 -0.89 7.49
N MET A 63 -6.74 0.04 7.77
CA MET A 63 -8.11 -0.27 8.25
C MET A 63 -9.00 -0.84 7.15
N HIS A 64 -8.79 -0.43 5.91
CA HIS A 64 -9.62 -0.85 4.79
C HIS A 64 -9.43 -2.34 4.47
N GLU A 65 -10.49 -3.04 4.13
CA GLU A 65 -10.52 -4.47 3.84
C GLU A 65 -9.51 -4.86 2.76
N THR A 66 -9.37 -4.04 1.72
CA THR A 66 -8.42 -4.28 0.62
C THR A 66 -6.97 -4.32 1.10
N THR A 67 -6.60 -3.45 2.05
CA THR A 67 -5.25 -3.44 2.64
C THR A 67 -5.04 -4.69 3.49
N GLN A 68 -6.05 -5.08 4.29
CA GLN A 68 -5.99 -6.28 5.12
C GLN A 68 -5.85 -7.56 4.28
N LEU A 69 -6.56 -7.64 3.15
CA LEU A 69 -6.42 -8.74 2.19
C LEU A 69 -4.97 -8.83 1.66
N CYS A 70 -4.38 -7.72 1.24
CA CYS A 70 -2.98 -7.68 0.79
C CYS A 70 -2.00 -8.09 1.91
N ILE A 71 -2.21 -7.61 3.15
CA ILE A 71 -1.36 -7.96 4.31
C ILE A 71 -1.32 -9.47 4.53
N ARG A 72 -2.49 -10.14 4.50
CA ARG A 72 -2.58 -11.60 4.67
C ARG A 72 -1.87 -12.36 3.57
N GLN A 73 -1.95 -11.89 2.32
CA GLN A 73 -1.24 -12.49 1.20
C GLN A 73 0.27 -12.26 1.31
N LEU A 74 0.72 -11.05 1.65
CA LEU A 74 2.14 -10.78 1.88
C LEU A 74 2.73 -11.70 2.96
N ARG A 75 2.02 -11.87 4.08
CA ARG A 75 2.46 -12.75 5.17
C ARG A 75 2.66 -14.21 4.73
N LYS A 76 1.86 -14.67 3.78
CA LYS A 76 1.92 -16.03 3.24
C LYS A 76 3.12 -16.26 2.32
N TYR A 77 3.50 -15.25 1.52
CA TYR A 77 4.48 -15.42 0.46
C TYR A 77 5.85 -14.77 0.73
N VAL A 78 5.95 -13.84 1.69
CA VAL A 78 7.24 -13.21 2.00
C VAL A 78 8.21 -14.20 2.62
N THR A 79 9.46 -14.14 2.16
CA THR A 79 10.59 -14.92 2.68
C THR A 79 11.78 -13.98 2.92
N PRO A 80 12.84 -14.40 3.65
CA PRO A 80 14.02 -13.56 3.91
C PRO A 80 14.78 -13.08 2.66
N LYS A 81 14.52 -13.64 1.49
CA LYS A 81 15.14 -13.24 0.21
C LYS A 81 14.23 -12.38 -0.65
N THR A 82 13.00 -12.16 -0.23
CA THR A 82 11.98 -11.44 -1.02
C THR A 82 12.41 -10.00 -1.26
N GLN A 83 12.42 -9.61 -2.54
CA GLN A 83 12.37 -8.21 -2.96
C GLN A 83 10.96 -7.90 -3.44
N ILE A 84 10.37 -6.83 -2.91
CA ILE A 84 8.99 -6.46 -3.20
C ILE A 84 8.90 -5.13 -3.95
N LEU A 85 7.95 -5.04 -4.88
CA LEU A 85 7.50 -3.78 -5.49
C LEU A 85 6.06 -3.50 -5.06
N ASP A 86 5.85 -2.35 -4.42
CA ASP A 86 4.56 -1.84 -3.97
C ASP A 86 4.09 -0.73 -4.92
N VAL A 87 3.09 -1.02 -5.76
CA VAL A 87 2.60 -0.09 -6.78
C VAL A 87 1.37 0.65 -6.27
N GLY A 88 1.46 1.97 -6.22
CA GLY A 88 0.49 2.81 -5.51
C GLY A 88 0.69 2.68 -4.00
N CYS A 89 1.92 2.92 -3.53
CA CYS A 89 2.32 2.58 -2.16
C CYS A 89 1.62 3.40 -1.07
N GLY A 90 1.07 4.58 -1.40
CA GLY A 90 0.33 5.43 -0.46
C GLY A 90 1.13 5.74 0.81
N SER A 91 0.67 5.25 1.95
CA SER A 91 1.37 5.37 3.25
C SER A 91 2.63 4.51 3.35
N GLY A 92 2.87 3.59 2.42
CA GLY A 92 3.96 2.61 2.43
C GLY A 92 3.71 1.38 3.31
N ILE A 93 2.52 1.23 3.87
CA ILE A 93 2.21 0.16 4.84
C ILE A 93 2.52 -1.24 4.31
N LEU A 94 2.20 -1.56 3.05
CA LEU A 94 2.40 -2.90 2.49
C LEU A 94 3.88 -3.21 2.32
N GLY A 95 4.66 -2.27 1.78
CA GLY A 95 6.11 -2.40 1.64
C GLY A 95 6.82 -2.52 2.99
N MET A 96 6.41 -1.73 3.99
CA MET A 96 6.98 -1.80 5.35
C MET A 96 6.61 -3.09 6.07
N LEU A 97 5.35 -3.56 5.95
CA LEU A 97 4.95 -4.85 6.53
C LEU A 97 5.69 -6.02 5.88
N ALA A 98 5.94 -5.97 4.57
CA ALA A 98 6.76 -6.98 3.91
C ALA A 98 8.17 -7.06 4.52
N LEU A 99 8.81 -5.90 4.80
CA LEU A 99 10.11 -5.87 5.51
C LEU A 99 10.00 -6.44 6.93
N LYS A 100 8.95 -6.11 7.66
CA LYS A 100 8.71 -6.67 9.01
C LYS A 100 8.42 -8.18 8.99
N PHE A 101 7.88 -8.72 7.89
CA PHE A 101 7.74 -10.17 7.67
C PHE A 101 9.04 -10.83 7.26
N GLY A 102 10.09 -10.05 7.03
CA GLY A 102 11.43 -10.52 6.72
C GLY A 102 11.89 -10.34 5.28
N ALA A 103 11.16 -9.62 4.43
CA ALA A 103 11.63 -9.26 3.10
C ALA A 103 12.98 -8.53 3.18
N SER A 104 13.84 -8.74 2.18
CA SER A 104 15.18 -8.16 2.14
C SER A 104 15.19 -6.72 1.65
N TYR A 105 14.23 -6.36 0.80
CA TYR A 105 14.17 -5.02 0.20
C TYR A 105 12.77 -4.71 -0.32
N SER A 106 12.38 -3.44 -0.22
CA SER A 106 11.12 -2.92 -0.73
C SER A 106 11.34 -1.72 -1.66
N VAL A 107 10.54 -1.63 -2.71
CA VAL A 107 10.45 -0.46 -3.58
C VAL A 107 8.99 -0.05 -3.67
N GLY A 108 8.68 1.22 -3.41
CA GLY A 108 7.36 1.80 -3.59
C GLY A 108 7.32 2.75 -4.78
N THR A 109 6.23 2.74 -5.53
CA THR A 109 5.95 3.75 -6.55
C THR A 109 4.58 4.38 -6.30
N ASP A 110 4.47 5.70 -6.50
CA ASP A 110 3.18 6.39 -6.44
C ASP A 110 3.16 7.58 -7.39
N LEU A 111 1.97 8.01 -7.78
CA LEU A 111 1.75 9.21 -8.62
C LEU A 111 1.69 10.48 -7.78
N ASP A 112 1.28 10.36 -6.52
CA ASP A 112 1.05 11.48 -5.63
C ASP A 112 2.31 11.81 -4.82
N PRO A 113 2.84 13.04 -4.93
CA PRO A 113 3.94 13.49 -4.08
C PRO A 113 3.63 13.39 -2.57
N CYS A 114 2.36 13.52 -2.18
CA CYS A 114 1.95 13.36 -0.78
C CYS A 114 2.17 11.93 -0.28
N ALA A 115 1.97 10.92 -1.13
CA ALA A 115 2.25 9.53 -0.80
C ALA A 115 3.74 9.30 -0.56
N ILE A 116 4.62 9.92 -1.35
CA ILE A 116 6.07 9.81 -1.16
C ILE A 116 6.49 10.38 0.21
N ASN A 117 5.94 11.53 0.58
CA ASN A 117 6.21 12.14 1.89
C ASN A 117 5.69 11.26 3.03
N ALA A 118 4.43 10.81 2.93
CA ALA A 118 3.81 9.95 3.94
C ALA A 118 4.59 8.63 4.13
N THR A 119 5.00 7.99 3.03
CA THR A 119 5.83 6.78 3.11
C THR A 119 7.16 7.06 3.81
N ASN A 120 7.86 8.15 3.47
CA ASN A 120 9.12 8.49 4.11
C ASN A 120 8.96 8.78 5.62
N GLU A 121 7.92 9.51 6.02
CA GLU A 121 7.61 9.79 7.43
C GLU A 121 7.30 8.49 8.19
N ASN A 122 6.46 7.62 7.63
CA ASN A 122 6.14 6.33 8.23
C ASN A 122 7.35 5.39 8.31
N MET A 123 8.25 5.40 7.32
CA MET A 123 9.52 4.67 7.38
C MET A 123 10.38 5.14 8.56
N GLU A 124 10.52 6.45 8.74
CA GLU A 124 11.30 7.04 9.84
C GLU A 124 10.77 6.60 11.20
N VAL A 125 9.46 6.70 11.42
CA VAL A 125 8.81 6.26 12.67
C VAL A 125 9.02 4.77 12.94
N ASN A 126 9.09 3.93 11.89
CA ASN A 126 9.33 2.49 12.03
C ASN A 126 10.82 2.11 12.04
N GLY A 127 11.75 3.06 12.00
CA GLY A 127 13.19 2.81 11.94
C GLY A 127 13.65 2.09 10.68
N ILE A 128 12.93 2.28 9.56
CA ILE A 128 13.24 1.69 8.25
C ILE A 128 14.05 2.71 7.44
N GLY A 129 15.27 2.35 7.09
CA GLY A 129 16.15 3.20 6.29
C GLY A 129 15.93 3.05 4.78
N ARG A 130 16.48 4.01 4.02
CA ARG A 130 16.43 3.98 2.55
C ARG A 130 17.20 2.84 1.92
N GLU A 131 18.08 2.22 2.66
CA GLU A 131 18.80 1.00 2.27
C GLU A 131 17.91 -0.24 2.28
N GLN A 132 16.74 -0.15 2.93
CA GLN A 132 15.73 -1.21 3.01
C GLN A 132 14.50 -0.92 2.17
N TYR A 133 14.11 0.35 2.06
CA TYR A 133 12.92 0.78 1.32
C TYR A 133 13.20 2.04 0.50
N GLU A 134 13.17 1.92 -0.81
CA GLU A 134 13.22 3.05 -1.74
C GLU A 134 11.82 3.42 -2.20
N VAL A 135 11.51 4.72 -2.23
CA VAL A 135 10.23 5.23 -2.75
C VAL A 135 10.50 6.16 -3.92
N MET A 136 9.74 6.01 -4.99
CA MET A 136 9.87 6.83 -6.18
C MET A 136 8.52 7.35 -6.69
N ILE A 137 8.50 8.61 -7.12
CA ILE A 137 7.34 9.20 -7.78
C ILE A 137 7.35 8.84 -9.26
N GLY A 138 6.20 8.48 -9.81
CA GLY A 138 6.00 8.29 -11.24
C GLY A 138 4.99 7.21 -11.59
N ASN A 139 4.55 7.24 -12.85
CA ASN A 139 3.61 6.27 -13.40
C ASN A 139 4.35 5.06 -14.00
N ILE A 140 4.39 3.95 -13.28
CA ILE A 140 5.06 2.74 -13.78
C ILE A 140 4.36 2.12 -15.00
N ILE A 141 3.10 2.47 -15.28
CA ILE A 141 2.36 1.96 -16.45
C ILE A 141 2.90 2.59 -17.74
N ASP A 142 3.08 3.91 -17.76
CA ASP A 142 3.34 4.67 -18.98
C ASP A 142 4.78 5.21 -19.07
N ASP A 143 5.47 5.37 -17.93
CA ASP A 143 6.80 5.97 -17.87
C ASP A 143 7.90 4.90 -17.87
N LYS A 144 8.58 4.78 -19.01
CA LYS A 144 9.72 3.87 -19.16
C LYS A 144 10.87 4.17 -18.23
N ALA A 145 11.11 5.44 -17.89
CA ALA A 145 12.18 5.80 -16.96
C ALA A 145 11.88 5.27 -15.55
N VAL A 146 10.61 5.30 -15.13
CA VAL A 146 10.16 4.68 -13.87
C VAL A 146 10.31 3.16 -13.91
N GLN A 147 9.92 2.52 -15.03
CA GLN A 147 10.09 1.06 -15.21
C GLN A 147 11.56 0.64 -15.15
N GLU A 148 12.44 1.38 -15.84
CA GLU A 148 13.89 1.12 -15.86
C GLU A 148 14.51 1.33 -14.46
N LYS A 149 14.11 2.39 -13.77
CA LYS A 149 14.59 2.67 -12.41
C LYS A 149 14.10 1.62 -11.41
N ALA A 150 12.85 1.17 -11.51
CA ALA A 150 12.33 0.07 -10.71
C ALA A 150 13.09 -1.22 -10.98
N GLY A 151 13.45 -1.47 -12.22
CA GLY A 151 14.21 -2.63 -12.68
C GLY A 151 13.34 -3.76 -13.20
N TYR A 152 13.86 -4.51 -14.17
CA TYR A 152 13.20 -5.64 -14.81
C TYR A 152 13.65 -6.98 -14.20
N ALA A 153 12.73 -7.96 -14.16
CA ALA A 153 12.94 -9.29 -13.60
C ALA A 153 13.62 -9.28 -12.22
N ARG A 154 13.20 -8.35 -11.37
CA ARG A 154 13.86 -8.05 -10.10
C ARG A 154 13.07 -8.55 -8.89
N TYR A 155 11.73 -8.49 -8.95
CA TYR A 155 10.90 -8.66 -7.77
C TYR A 155 10.35 -10.08 -7.64
N ASP A 156 10.44 -10.61 -6.43
CA ASP A 156 9.83 -11.88 -6.04
C ASP A 156 8.34 -11.71 -5.74
N ILE A 157 7.94 -10.51 -5.28
CA ILE A 157 6.55 -10.14 -5.07
C ILE A 157 6.30 -8.75 -5.68
N VAL A 158 5.19 -8.60 -6.37
CA VAL A 158 4.61 -7.31 -6.70
C VAL A 158 3.25 -7.23 -6.01
N VAL A 159 3.00 -6.17 -5.27
CA VAL A 159 1.70 -5.88 -4.66
C VAL A 159 1.13 -4.58 -5.21
N ALA A 160 -0.18 -4.53 -5.46
CA ALA A 160 -0.89 -3.35 -5.91
C ALA A 160 -2.29 -3.32 -5.28
N ASN A 161 -2.51 -2.36 -4.38
CA ASN A 161 -3.83 -2.11 -3.78
C ASN A 161 -4.41 -0.83 -4.37
N ILE A 162 -4.92 -0.93 -5.59
CA ILE A 162 -5.40 0.19 -6.40
C ILE A 162 -6.69 -0.20 -7.14
N LEU A 163 -7.35 0.77 -7.78
CA LEU A 163 -8.62 0.54 -8.48
C LEU A 163 -8.51 -0.54 -9.58
N ALA A 164 -9.53 -1.37 -9.71
CA ALA A 164 -9.58 -2.47 -10.66
C ALA A 164 -9.27 -2.06 -12.11
N ASP A 165 -9.79 -0.92 -12.56
CA ASP A 165 -9.57 -0.43 -13.94
C ASP A 165 -8.09 -0.04 -14.15
N VAL A 166 -7.39 0.42 -13.11
CA VAL A 166 -5.95 0.70 -13.14
C VAL A 166 -5.14 -0.61 -13.12
N LEU A 167 -5.58 -1.61 -12.34
CA LEU A 167 -4.96 -2.94 -12.33
C LEU A 167 -4.96 -3.61 -13.71
N VAL A 168 -6.06 -3.48 -14.46
CA VAL A 168 -6.15 -3.99 -15.84
C VAL A 168 -5.05 -3.38 -16.73
N GLY A 169 -4.82 -2.07 -16.61
CA GLY A 169 -3.75 -1.40 -17.37
C GLY A 169 -2.34 -1.71 -16.85
N LEU A 170 -2.19 -1.91 -15.55
CA LEU A 170 -0.90 -2.21 -14.90
C LEU A 170 -0.41 -3.63 -15.23
N THR A 171 -1.30 -4.61 -15.20
CA THR A 171 -0.96 -6.04 -15.24
C THR A 171 -0.06 -6.42 -16.42
N PRO A 172 -0.33 -6.03 -17.69
CA PRO A 172 0.53 -6.39 -18.82
C PRO A 172 1.93 -5.74 -18.76
N VAL A 173 2.08 -4.66 -18.00
CA VAL A 173 3.35 -3.94 -17.86
C VAL A 173 4.18 -4.56 -16.72
N ILE A 174 3.53 -4.77 -15.58
CA ILE A 174 4.21 -5.13 -14.32
C ILE A 174 4.85 -6.53 -14.35
N VAL A 175 4.38 -7.42 -15.20
CA VAL A 175 4.99 -8.74 -15.41
C VAL A 175 6.47 -8.65 -15.81
N ASN A 176 6.90 -7.54 -16.42
CA ASN A 176 8.29 -7.34 -16.81
C ASN A 176 9.21 -7.08 -15.59
N GLN A 177 8.69 -6.52 -14.52
CA GLN A 177 9.42 -6.29 -13.28
C GLN A 177 9.54 -7.55 -12.42
N MET A 178 8.64 -8.52 -12.62
CA MET A 178 8.58 -9.77 -11.86
C MET A 178 9.63 -10.77 -12.33
N LYS A 179 10.24 -11.48 -11.39
CA LYS A 179 11.01 -12.73 -11.67
C LYS A 179 10.08 -13.83 -12.15
N SER A 180 10.65 -14.85 -12.83
CA SER A 180 9.94 -16.13 -13.01
C SER A 180 9.67 -16.76 -11.63
N GLY A 181 8.47 -17.32 -11.44
CA GLY A 181 7.98 -17.79 -10.14
C GLY A 181 7.52 -16.68 -9.19
N GLY A 182 7.65 -15.40 -9.58
CA GLY A 182 7.25 -14.26 -8.76
C GLY A 182 5.74 -14.20 -8.54
N ILE A 183 5.32 -13.63 -7.42
CA ILE A 183 3.93 -13.53 -6.98
C ILE A 183 3.39 -12.12 -7.25
N TYR A 184 2.21 -12.04 -7.81
CA TYR A 184 1.45 -10.80 -8.01
C TYR A 184 0.24 -10.79 -7.08
N ILE A 185 0.17 -9.84 -6.17
CA ILE A 185 -0.92 -9.66 -5.20
C ILE A 185 -1.65 -8.37 -5.56
N THR A 186 -2.94 -8.48 -5.86
CA THR A 186 -3.78 -7.33 -6.19
C THR A 186 -4.96 -7.22 -5.25
N SER A 187 -5.40 -6.01 -4.94
CA SER A 187 -6.64 -5.69 -4.25
C SER A 187 -7.12 -4.28 -4.63
N GLY A 188 -8.17 -3.77 -3.97
CA GLY A 188 -8.87 -2.57 -4.43
C GLY A 188 -9.92 -2.91 -5.51
N ILE A 189 -10.34 -4.15 -5.53
CA ILE A 189 -11.27 -4.74 -6.49
C ILE A 189 -12.60 -4.95 -5.80
N ILE A 190 -13.65 -4.31 -6.29
CA ILE A 190 -15.02 -4.63 -5.88
C ILE A 190 -15.48 -5.91 -6.60
N ASP A 191 -16.33 -6.70 -5.98
CA ASP A 191 -16.73 -8.04 -6.44
C ASP A 191 -17.24 -8.09 -7.89
N ASP A 192 -17.96 -7.07 -8.34
CA ASP A 192 -18.44 -6.96 -9.72
C ASP A 192 -17.31 -6.79 -10.77
N LYS A 193 -16.10 -6.40 -10.35
CA LYS A 193 -14.90 -6.24 -11.18
C LYS A 193 -13.94 -7.44 -11.11
N GLU A 194 -14.19 -8.42 -10.27
CA GLU A 194 -13.34 -9.59 -10.07
C GLU A 194 -12.94 -10.27 -11.39
N GLN A 195 -13.93 -10.65 -12.19
CA GLN A 195 -13.70 -11.38 -13.44
C GLN A 195 -12.94 -10.54 -14.49
N THR A 196 -13.05 -9.22 -14.41
CA THR A 196 -12.31 -8.31 -15.30
C THR A 196 -10.82 -8.33 -14.96
N VAL A 197 -10.48 -8.30 -13.67
CA VAL A 197 -9.08 -8.36 -13.21
C VAL A 197 -8.50 -9.76 -13.42
N ILE A 198 -9.24 -10.83 -13.12
CA ILE A 198 -8.79 -12.21 -13.37
C ILE A 198 -8.40 -12.40 -14.83
N ARG A 199 -9.26 -11.97 -15.77
CA ARG A 199 -8.95 -12.06 -17.21
C ARG A 199 -7.67 -11.30 -17.58
N ALA A 200 -7.49 -10.08 -17.08
CA ALA A 200 -6.28 -9.31 -17.36
C ALA A 200 -5.01 -10.01 -16.82
N VAL A 201 -5.11 -10.64 -15.65
CA VAL A 201 -4.04 -11.44 -15.04
C VAL A 201 -3.68 -12.66 -15.91
N GLU A 202 -4.68 -13.43 -16.35
CA GLU A 202 -4.50 -14.61 -17.20
C GLU A 202 -3.98 -14.24 -18.59
N GLU A 203 -4.51 -13.18 -19.21
CA GLU A 203 -4.07 -12.67 -20.52
C GLU A 203 -2.62 -12.18 -20.48
N ALA A 204 -2.13 -11.71 -19.32
CA ALA A 204 -0.73 -11.36 -19.12
C ALA A 204 0.19 -12.58 -18.90
N GLY A 205 -0.34 -13.80 -18.93
CA GLY A 205 0.41 -15.05 -18.77
C GLY A 205 0.70 -15.43 -17.33
N LEU A 206 -0.04 -14.88 -16.39
CA LEU A 206 0.05 -15.23 -14.97
C LEU A 206 -0.96 -16.34 -14.62
N GLU A 207 -0.58 -17.23 -13.72
CA GLU A 207 -1.45 -18.27 -13.16
C GLU A 207 -2.14 -17.75 -11.90
N VAL A 208 -3.47 -17.67 -11.87
CA VAL A 208 -4.21 -17.31 -10.66
C VAL A 208 -4.10 -18.45 -9.65
N LEU A 209 -3.55 -18.16 -8.47
CA LEU A 209 -3.36 -19.13 -7.39
C LEU A 209 -4.54 -19.15 -6.44
N GLU A 210 -5.06 -17.99 -6.10
CA GLU A 210 -6.20 -17.85 -5.19
C GLU A 210 -6.90 -16.49 -5.36
N VAL A 211 -8.17 -16.48 -4.99
CA VAL A 211 -8.99 -15.28 -4.87
C VAL A 211 -9.54 -15.26 -3.46
N THR A 212 -9.34 -14.16 -2.75
CA THR A 212 -9.80 -14.00 -1.36
C THR A 212 -10.70 -12.80 -1.22
N TYR A 213 -11.61 -12.87 -0.25
CA TYR A 213 -12.71 -11.90 -0.08
C TYR A 213 -12.76 -11.36 1.35
N GLN A 214 -13.14 -10.09 1.48
CA GLN A 214 -13.53 -9.48 2.74
C GLN A 214 -14.62 -8.43 2.47
N GLY A 215 -15.85 -8.70 2.94
CA GLY A 215 -17.01 -7.91 2.54
C GLY A 215 -17.23 -7.99 1.03
N GLU A 216 -17.38 -6.84 0.39
CA GLU A 216 -17.51 -6.69 -1.06
C GLU A 216 -16.16 -6.60 -1.81
N TRP A 217 -15.04 -6.69 -1.07
CA TRP A 217 -13.70 -6.50 -1.61
C TRP A 217 -13.01 -7.82 -1.92
N VAL A 218 -12.23 -7.80 -2.98
CA VAL A 218 -11.55 -8.97 -3.55
C VAL A 218 -10.04 -8.71 -3.63
N SER A 219 -9.27 -9.76 -3.39
CA SER A 219 -7.85 -9.83 -3.72
C SER A 219 -7.59 -11.01 -4.63
N VAL A 220 -6.88 -10.79 -5.73
CA VAL A 220 -6.43 -11.81 -6.67
C VAL A 220 -4.92 -11.98 -6.52
N THR A 221 -4.50 -13.20 -6.20
CA THR A 221 -3.08 -13.57 -6.09
C THR A 221 -2.72 -14.51 -7.23
N ALA A 222 -1.67 -14.16 -7.97
CA ALA A 222 -1.24 -14.91 -9.15
C ALA A 222 0.28 -15.12 -9.15
N ARG A 223 0.75 -16.04 -9.98
CA ARG A 223 2.17 -16.38 -10.15
C ARG A 223 2.60 -16.20 -11.60
N LYS A 224 3.79 -15.64 -11.81
CA LYS A 224 4.46 -15.63 -13.10
C LYS A 224 5.16 -16.97 -13.32
N ASN A 225 4.82 -17.64 -14.41
CA ASN A 225 5.46 -18.90 -14.84
C ASN A 225 6.89 -18.70 -15.32
#